data_2c23b6ab398aefc500aa6a5d670b126c
#
_entry.id   2c23b6ab398aefc500aa6a5d670b126c
#
_cell.length_a   1.000
_cell.length_b   1.000
_cell.length_c   1.000
_cell.angle_alpha   90.00
_cell.angle_beta   90.00
_cell.angle_gamma   90.00
#
_symmetry.space_group_name_H-M   'P 1'
#
loop_
_entity.id
_entity.type
_entity.pdbx_description
1 polymer ?
#
loop_
_entity_poly.entity_id
_entity_poly.type
_entity_poly.pdbx_seq_one_letter_code
_entity_poly.pdbx_strand_id
1 'polypeptide(L)'
;MKAFSKITILAAAAAFLCSCEMEYYKEELYRKEIFIVSGENNILGQEFEYGEKGFQGELAIYASGTTGLDQNVTVKLGLDFEEIGIGEYNKRNFDTKFEEYAMELPAEYYTIDPMSVEMEAGSCSASLPINVRVDELLPDQTYFIPLRIESVSACMPSATKNFVLFEIQRRNDYATTKSSTYYTMTGTTQTGWIVDNIFGSNTRRQAINSSKLVIPVGERSVRILPGATAANDKVTTRNNSLRVTVDPESWVNVPVYVEGEITDEVVPMQRVSITPYLDSQDAIRVSASPLNDSTYDPATGTFYLYYRYQLATESGNIWHEVRETMTRSQY
;
A
#
# COMPACT_ATOMS: atom_id res chain seq x y z
N MET A 1 -19.01 -29.94 73.96
CA MET A 1 -19.23 -30.37 72.53
C MET A 1 -19.35 -29.27 71.52
N LYS A 2 -19.73 -28.02 71.85
CA LYS A 2 -19.84 -26.92 70.83
C LYS A 2 -18.51 -26.27 70.38
N ALA A 3 -17.41 -26.40 71.16
CA ALA A 3 -16.12 -25.82 70.81
C ALA A 3 -15.30 -26.69 69.80
N PHE A 4 -15.41 -28.01 69.92
CA PHE A 4 -14.71 -28.93 68.96
C PHE A 4 -15.28 -28.88 67.58
N SER A 5 -16.56 -28.63 67.37
CA SER A 5 -17.20 -28.52 66.06
C SER A 5 -16.73 -27.26 65.27
N LYS A 6 -16.41 -26.14 65.95
CA LYS A 6 -15.93 -24.93 65.33
C LYS A 6 -14.49 -25.01 64.85
N ILE A 7 -13.63 -25.72 65.58
CA ILE A 7 -12.23 -25.93 65.25
C ILE A 7 -12.12 -26.89 64.04
N THR A 8 -12.94 -27.89 63.94
CA THR A 8 -12.95 -28.85 62.81
C THR A 8 -13.40 -28.15 61.49
N ILE A 9 -14.41 -27.25 61.60
CA ILE A 9 -14.87 -26.48 60.43
C ILE A 9 -13.82 -25.47 59.98
N LEU A 10 -13.10 -24.84 60.91
CA LEU A 10 -12.03 -23.90 60.56
C LEU A 10 -10.82 -24.58 59.94
N ALA A 11 -10.46 -25.78 60.41
CA ALA A 11 -9.36 -26.59 59.83
C ALA A 11 -9.74 -27.12 58.43
N ALA A 12 -10.99 -27.50 58.20
CA ALA A 12 -11.46 -27.90 56.87
C ALA A 12 -11.48 -26.72 55.88
N ALA A 13 -11.91 -25.54 56.32
CA ALA A 13 -11.87 -24.32 55.46
C ALA A 13 -10.43 -23.87 55.11
N ALA A 14 -9.47 -24.02 56.04
CA ALA A 14 -8.08 -23.72 55.78
C ALA A 14 -7.43 -24.74 54.80
N ALA A 15 -7.84 -26.00 54.83
CA ALA A 15 -7.37 -27.02 53.90
C ALA A 15 -7.87 -26.78 52.44
N PHE A 16 -9.08 -26.18 52.28
CA PHE A 16 -9.61 -25.81 50.95
C PHE A 16 -8.94 -24.57 50.37
N LEU A 17 -8.31 -23.72 51.18
CA LEU A 17 -7.59 -22.52 50.67
C LEU A 17 -6.15 -22.80 50.24
N CYS A 18 -5.58 -23.95 50.61
CA CYS A 18 -4.24 -24.37 50.17
C CYS A 18 -4.23 -25.26 48.92
N SER A 19 -5.38 -25.49 48.26
CA SER A 19 -5.51 -26.47 47.20
C SER A 19 -5.72 -25.87 45.83
N CYS A 20 -5.10 -24.76 45.52
CA CYS A 20 -5.06 -24.26 44.11
C CYS A 20 -3.81 -23.46 43.80
N GLU A 21 -2.64 -23.99 44.08
CA GLU A 21 -1.51 -23.73 43.18
C GLU A 21 -1.56 -24.82 42.10
N MET A 22 -2.31 -24.54 41.04
CA MET A 22 -2.21 -25.35 39.83
C MET A 22 -0.86 -25.06 39.18
N GLU A 23 0.19 -25.78 39.56
CA GLU A 23 1.53 -25.72 38.95
C GLU A 23 1.53 -26.13 37.49
N TYR A 24 0.42 -26.69 37.00
CA TYR A 24 0.27 -27.15 35.61
C TYR A 24 0.44 -26.06 34.55
N TYR A 25 0.40 -24.78 34.91
CA TYR A 25 0.63 -23.68 33.96
C TYR A 25 2.08 -23.17 33.95
N LYS A 26 2.94 -23.70 34.79
CA LYS A 26 4.36 -23.30 34.86
C LYS A 26 5.26 -24.13 33.95
N GLU A 27 4.80 -25.30 33.50
CA GLU A 27 5.54 -26.14 32.59
C GLU A 27 4.93 -26.10 31.18
N GLU A 28 5.77 -25.81 30.20
CA GLU A 28 5.37 -25.87 28.81
C GLU A 28 5.19 -27.33 28.40
N LEU A 29 3.97 -27.74 28.09
CA LEU A 29 3.63 -29.12 27.70
C LEU A 29 4.01 -29.45 26.26
N TYR A 30 4.25 -28.41 25.46
CA TYR A 30 4.51 -28.53 24.04
C TYR A 30 5.93 -28.04 23.69
N ARG A 31 6.49 -28.65 22.67
CA ARG A 31 7.76 -28.21 22.11
C ARG A 31 7.60 -26.80 21.52
N LYS A 32 8.46 -25.88 21.92
CA LYS A 32 8.46 -24.52 21.34
C LYS A 32 8.88 -24.56 19.88
N GLU A 33 8.10 -23.93 19.04
CA GLU A 33 8.39 -23.71 17.64
C GLU A 33 8.67 -22.24 17.40
N ILE A 34 9.67 -21.96 16.57
CA ILE A 34 9.95 -20.60 16.07
C ILE A 34 9.25 -20.41 14.74
N PHE A 35 8.51 -19.32 14.62
CA PHE A 35 7.72 -19.04 13.42
C PHE A 35 7.75 -17.57 13.04
N ILE A 36 7.52 -17.29 11.75
CA ILE A 36 7.38 -15.96 11.20
C ILE A 36 5.89 -15.56 11.30
N VAL A 37 5.63 -14.37 11.85
CA VAL A 37 4.26 -13.83 11.91
C VAL A 37 3.84 -13.40 10.51
N SER A 38 2.81 -14.03 10.01
CA SER A 38 2.27 -13.75 8.68
C SER A 38 0.76 -14.04 8.64
N GLY A 39 0.07 -13.43 7.68
CA GLY A 39 -1.34 -13.67 7.42
C GLY A 39 -1.61 -15.03 6.77
N GLU A 40 -2.74 -15.14 6.12
CA GLU A 40 -3.08 -16.30 5.29
C GLU A 40 -2.04 -16.49 4.19
N ASN A 41 -1.78 -17.76 3.83
CA ASN A 41 -0.84 -18.14 2.79
C ASN A 41 0.59 -17.61 2.99
N ASN A 42 0.98 -17.33 4.24
CA ASN A 42 2.28 -16.79 4.60
C ASN A 42 2.63 -15.45 3.92
N ILE A 43 1.65 -14.58 3.74
CA ILE A 43 1.84 -13.24 3.21
C ILE A 43 1.83 -12.24 4.37
N LEU A 44 2.78 -11.31 4.35
CA LEU A 44 2.84 -10.15 5.24
C LEU A 44 3.05 -8.89 4.41
N GLY A 45 2.00 -8.09 4.23
CA GLY A 45 2.08 -6.81 3.53
C GLY A 45 2.43 -5.68 4.48
N GLN A 46 3.42 -4.85 4.09
CA GLN A 46 3.72 -3.59 4.77
C GLN A 46 3.77 -2.43 3.80
N GLU A 47 3.31 -1.26 4.27
CA GLU A 47 3.26 -0.04 3.48
C GLU A 47 4.55 0.76 3.65
N PHE A 48 5.12 1.16 2.52
CA PHE A 48 6.31 2.00 2.42
C PHE A 48 5.94 3.31 1.72
N GLU A 49 6.37 4.43 2.29
CA GLU A 49 6.21 5.74 1.67
C GLU A 49 7.25 5.95 0.59
N TYR A 50 6.85 6.70 -0.46
CA TYR A 50 7.79 7.22 -1.43
C TYR A 50 8.65 8.32 -0.79
N GLY A 51 9.92 8.45 -1.21
CA GLY A 51 10.84 9.50 -0.80
C GLY A 51 12.21 8.97 -0.37
N GLU A 52 13.17 9.89 -0.27
CA GLU A 52 14.60 9.57 -0.07
C GLU A 52 14.93 8.88 1.27
N LYS A 53 14.06 8.98 2.27
CA LYS A 53 14.38 8.45 3.62
C LYS A 53 14.28 6.94 3.73
N GLY A 54 13.68 6.27 2.73
CA GLY A 54 13.38 4.85 2.85
C GLY A 54 12.58 4.54 4.12
N PHE A 55 11.71 3.58 4.08
CA PHE A 55 10.99 3.15 5.27
C PHE A 55 11.54 1.84 5.78
N GLN A 56 11.67 1.74 7.11
CA GLN A 56 12.02 0.52 7.79
C GLN A 56 10.74 -0.29 8.06
N GLY A 57 10.63 -1.43 7.40
CA GLY A 57 9.66 -2.47 7.74
C GLY A 57 10.20 -3.39 8.82
N GLU A 58 9.33 -4.20 9.40
CA GLU A 58 9.66 -5.15 10.44
C GLU A 58 9.07 -6.52 10.16
N LEU A 59 9.90 -7.55 10.28
CA LEU A 59 9.45 -8.93 10.27
C LEU A 59 9.49 -9.48 11.69
N ALA A 60 8.31 -9.74 12.26
CA ALA A 60 8.19 -10.30 13.60
C ALA A 60 8.38 -11.83 13.58
N ILE A 61 9.23 -12.30 14.47
CA ILE A 61 9.51 -13.73 14.70
C ILE A 61 9.10 -14.07 16.13
N TYR A 62 8.36 -15.14 16.30
CA TYR A 62 7.82 -15.54 17.59
C TYR A 62 8.21 -16.98 17.94
N ALA A 63 8.30 -17.24 19.24
CA ALA A 63 8.31 -18.59 19.81
C ALA A 63 6.90 -18.96 20.26
N SER A 64 6.42 -20.14 19.87
CA SER A 64 5.15 -20.67 20.35
C SER A 64 5.22 -20.99 21.85
N GLY A 65 4.05 -21.11 22.48
CA GLY A 65 3.92 -21.45 23.89
C GLY A 65 3.48 -20.30 24.76
N THR A 66 3.29 -20.57 26.04
CA THR A 66 2.77 -19.63 27.06
C THR A 66 3.87 -19.00 27.91
N THR A 67 5.08 -19.56 27.87
CA THR A 67 6.25 -19.09 28.60
C THR A 67 7.32 -18.52 27.65
N GLY A 68 8.15 -17.61 28.12
CA GLY A 68 9.31 -17.13 27.36
C GLY A 68 10.32 -18.24 27.05
N LEU A 69 11.32 -17.94 26.25
CA LEU A 69 12.42 -18.84 25.93
C LEU A 69 13.29 -19.09 27.17
N ASP A 70 13.75 -20.34 27.35
CA ASP A 70 14.63 -20.69 28.47
C ASP A 70 16.08 -20.22 28.27
N GLN A 71 16.46 -19.92 27.03
CA GLN A 71 17.80 -19.47 26.64
C GLN A 71 17.72 -18.58 25.42
N ASN A 72 18.80 -17.86 25.12
CA ASN A 72 18.89 -17.08 23.88
C ASN A 72 18.83 -18.01 22.66
N VAL A 73 18.05 -17.59 21.66
CA VAL A 73 17.86 -18.32 20.41
C VAL A 73 18.23 -17.42 19.24
N THR A 74 19.24 -17.81 18.48
CA THR A 74 19.57 -17.15 17.22
C THR A 74 18.78 -17.80 16.09
N VAL A 75 18.04 -16.96 15.35
CA VAL A 75 17.28 -17.34 14.16
C VAL A 75 17.99 -16.77 12.94
N LYS A 76 18.45 -17.62 12.04
CA LYS A 76 19.02 -17.23 10.76
C LYS A 76 17.98 -17.32 9.68
N LEU A 77 17.88 -16.26 8.88
CA LEU A 77 16.98 -16.19 7.73
C LEU A 77 17.80 -16.23 6.44
N GLY A 78 17.14 -16.64 5.37
CA GLY A 78 17.65 -16.60 4.01
C GLY A 78 16.55 -16.25 3.04
N LEU A 79 16.94 -15.94 1.82
CA LEU A 79 16.01 -15.73 0.72
C LEU A 79 15.57 -17.09 0.17
N ASP A 80 14.30 -17.21 -0.17
CA ASP A 80 13.73 -18.41 -0.79
C ASP A 80 13.92 -18.38 -2.31
N PHE A 81 15.12 -18.74 -2.77
CA PHE A 81 15.48 -18.73 -4.20
C PHE A 81 14.88 -19.88 -5.02
N GLU A 82 14.20 -20.84 -4.39
CA GLU A 82 13.62 -21.99 -5.11
C GLU A 82 12.28 -21.69 -5.79
N GLU A 83 11.87 -20.41 -5.82
CA GLU A 83 10.60 -19.94 -6.42
C GLU A 83 9.33 -20.57 -5.81
N ILE A 84 9.46 -21.39 -4.77
CA ILE A 84 8.32 -22.13 -4.22
C ILE A 84 7.24 -21.16 -3.73
N GLY A 85 7.63 -20.12 -2.99
CA GLY A 85 6.69 -19.16 -2.40
C GLY A 85 5.99 -18.31 -3.45
N ILE A 86 6.76 -17.60 -4.29
CA ILE A 86 6.22 -16.71 -5.34
C ILE A 86 5.61 -17.54 -6.47
N GLY A 87 6.23 -18.64 -6.86
CA GLY A 87 5.74 -19.52 -7.91
C GLY A 87 4.34 -20.10 -7.59
N GLU A 88 4.15 -20.61 -6.37
CA GLU A 88 2.86 -21.10 -5.90
C GLU A 88 1.83 -19.98 -5.74
N TYR A 89 2.25 -18.80 -5.29
CA TYR A 89 1.40 -17.61 -5.23
C TYR A 89 0.86 -17.25 -6.63
N ASN A 90 1.76 -17.16 -7.62
CA ASN A 90 1.42 -16.79 -8.99
C ASN A 90 0.49 -17.81 -9.62
N LYS A 91 0.81 -19.10 -9.51
CA LYS A 91 -0.01 -20.18 -10.02
C LYS A 91 -1.42 -20.18 -9.43
N ARG A 92 -1.54 -19.98 -8.14
CA ARG A 92 -2.83 -19.98 -7.46
C ARG A 92 -3.69 -18.77 -7.82
N ASN A 93 -3.09 -17.56 -7.98
CA ASN A 93 -3.84 -16.33 -8.15
C ASN A 93 -4.03 -15.95 -9.62
N PHE A 94 -3.11 -16.31 -10.49
CA PHE A 94 -3.08 -15.79 -11.87
C PHE A 94 -3.06 -16.88 -12.93
N ASP A 95 -2.75 -18.14 -12.58
CA ASP A 95 -2.68 -19.29 -13.47
C ASP A 95 -1.87 -18.98 -14.76
N THR A 96 -2.54 -18.79 -15.89
CA THR A 96 -1.91 -18.51 -17.19
C THR A 96 -1.73 -17.03 -17.51
N LYS A 97 -2.12 -16.13 -16.60
CA LYS A 97 -1.97 -14.68 -16.79
C LYS A 97 -0.58 -14.21 -16.36
N PHE A 98 0.44 -14.58 -17.13
CA PHE A 98 1.85 -14.32 -16.81
C PHE A 98 2.17 -12.82 -16.64
N GLU A 99 1.42 -11.95 -17.30
CA GLU A 99 1.55 -10.49 -17.17
C GLU A 99 1.11 -9.95 -15.79
N GLU A 100 0.33 -10.76 -15.06
CA GLU A 100 -0.13 -10.42 -13.70
C GLU A 100 0.78 -10.97 -12.60
N TYR A 101 1.76 -11.80 -12.95
CA TYR A 101 2.62 -12.48 -11.99
C TYR A 101 3.33 -11.47 -11.06
N ALA A 102 3.30 -11.76 -9.78
CA ALA A 102 4.14 -11.08 -8.80
C ALA A 102 5.61 -11.41 -9.04
N MET A 103 6.49 -10.49 -8.67
CA MET A 103 7.93 -10.58 -8.87
C MET A 103 8.66 -10.49 -7.53
N GLU A 104 9.85 -11.05 -7.48
CA GLU A 104 10.79 -10.77 -6.41
C GLU A 104 11.24 -9.30 -6.49
N LEU A 105 11.32 -8.63 -5.32
CA LEU A 105 11.88 -7.28 -5.26
C LEU A 105 13.38 -7.35 -5.58
N PRO A 106 13.88 -6.60 -6.58
CA PRO A 106 15.31 -6.63 -6.90
C PRO A 106 16.16 -6.17 -5.70
N ALA A 107 17.32 -6.79 -5.54
CA ALA A 107 18.18 -6.64 -4.35
C ALA A 107 18.64 -5.20 -4.10
N GLU A 108 18.70 -4.37 -5.12
CA GLU A 108 19.05 -2.94 -5.01
C GLU A 108 18.00 -2.09 -4.29
N TYR A 109 16.77 -2.61 -4.12
CA TYR A 109 15.68 -1.88 -3.49
C TYR A 109 15.50 -2.20 -2.00
N TYR A 110 16.25 -3.15 -1.44
CA TYR A 110 16.13 -3.45 -0.01
C TYR A 110 17.47 -3.81 0.64
N THR A 111 17.49 -3.70 1.96
CA THR A 111 18.62 -4.15 2.77
C THR A 111 18.11 -4.82 4.05
N ILE A 112 18.62 -6.01 4.32
CA ILE A 112 18.39 -6.77 5.55
C ILE A 112 19.76 -7.17 6.08
N ASP A 113 20.23 -6.48 7.12
CA ASP A 113 21.54 -6.71 7.69
C ASP A 113 21.51 -6.49 9.22
N PRO A 114 21.80 -7.52 10.00
CA PRO A 114 22.11 -8.91 9.58
C PRO A 114 20.85 -9.71 9.16
N MET A 115 21.02 -10.74 8.33
CA MET A 115 19.99 -11.74 8.00
C MET A 115 19.79 -12.74 9.15
N SER A 116 19.74 -12.22 10.37
CA SER A 116 19.53 -13.01 11.59
C SER A 116 19.01 -12.14 12.70
N VAL A 117 18.30 -12.76 13.61
CA VAL A 117 17.79 -12.09 14.81
C VAL A 117 18.08 -12.94 16.04
N GLU A 118 18.37 -12.30 17.16
CA GLU A 118 18.54 -12.94 18.45
C GLU A 118 17.28 -12.71 19.31
N MET A 119 16.69 -13.80 19.76
CA MET A 119 15.59 -13.82 20.71
C MET A 119 16.16 -14.06 22.10
N GLU A 120 16.01 -13.11 23.01
CA GLU A 120 16.57 -13.22 24.36
C GLU A 120 15.82 -14.23 25.23
N ALA A 121 16.52 -14.81 26.18
CA ALA A 121 15.90 -15.65 27.22
C ALA A 121 14.83 -14.85 27.97
N GLY A 122 13.69 -15.49 28.23
CA GLY A 122 12.50 -14.84 28.80
C GLY A 122 11.62 -14.08 27.80
N SER A 123 12.10 -13.82 26.58
CA SER A 123 11.29 -13.25 25.50
C SER A 123 10.55 -14.36 24.74
N CYS A 124 9.46 -13.97 24.05
CA CYS A 124 8.76 -14.84 23.12
C CYS A 124 8.77 -14.24 21.68
N SER A 125 9.43 -13.10 21.47
CA SER A 125 9.46 -12.44 20.16
C SER A 125 10.75 -11.69 19.92
N ALA A 126 11.07 -11.50 18.65
CA ALA A 126 12.08 -10.57 18.17
C ALA A 126 11.65 -10.01 16.81
N SER A 127 12.25 -8.91 16.40
CA SER A 127 11.94 -8.22 15.15
C SER A 127 13.19 -8.08 14.28
N LEU A 128 13.04 -8.40 12.99
CA LEU A 128 14.07 -8.20 11.97
C LEU A 128 13.73 -6.94 11.18
N PRO A 129 14.56 -5.90 11.22
CA PRO A 129 14.36 -4.70 10.43
C PRO A 129 14.64 -4.97 8.93
N ILE A 130 13.77 -4.44 8.07
CA ILE A 130 13.90 -4.52 6.62
C ILE A 130 13.82 -3.10 6.06
N ASN A 131 14.91 -2.59 5.50
CA ASN A 131 14.92 -1.28 4.87
C ASN A 131 14.53 -1.43 3.40
N VAL A 132 13.51 -0.71 2.95
CA VAL A 132 13.00 -0.79 1.57
C VAL A 132 12.94 0.60 0.95
N ARG A 133 13.35 0.68 -0.31
CA ARG A 133 13.17 1.84 -1.18
C ARG A 133 12.19 1.49 -2.28
N VAL A 134 11.14 2.29 -2.44
CA VAL A 134 10.04 1.99 -3.38
C VAL A 134 10.02 2.87 -4.62
N ASP A 135 10.97 3.82 -4.72
CA ASP A 135 11.08 4.67 -5.89
C ASP A 135 11.39 3.83 -7.14
N GLU A 136 10.83 4.24 -8.27
CA GLU A 136 11.00 3.59 -9.57
C GLU A 136 10.35 2.21 -9.73
N LEU A 137 9.74 1.65 -8.69
CA LEU A 137 8.99 0.40 -8.81
C LEU A 137 7.74 0.59 -9.70
N LEU A 138 7.49 -0.39 -10.57
CA LEU A 138 6.31 -0.36 -11.44
C LEU A 138 5.01 -0.41 -10.60
N PRO A 139 4.09 0.54 -10.79
CA PRO A 139 2.90 0.65 -9.95
C PRO A 139 1.90 -0.52 -10.13
N ASP A 140 1.94 -1.18 -11.29
CA ASP A 140 1.06 -2.31 -11.61
C ASP A 140 1.66 -3.67 -11.23
N GLN A 141 2.83 -3.65 -10.58
CA GLN A 141 3.55 -4.86 -10.24
C GLN A 141 3.48 -5.11 -8.73
N THR A 142 3.12 -6.33 -8.35
CA THR A 142 3.26 -6.81 -6.97
C THR A 142 4.68 -7.31 -6.76
N TYR A 143 5.32 -6.84 -5.69
CA TYR A 143 6.68 -7.25 -5.33
C TYR A 143 6.70 -7.91 -3.96
N PHE A 144 7.47 -9.00 -3.86
CA PHE A 144 7.73 -9.72 -2.62
C PHE A 144 9.22 -9.81 -2.32
N ILE A 145 9.58 -9.83 -1.05
CA ILE A 145 10.84 -10.38 -0.57
C ILE A 145 10.51 -11.75 0.04
N PRO A 146 10.91 -12.86 -0.60
CA PRO A 146 10.66 -14.21 -0.07
C PRO A 146 11.72 -14.53 1.00
N LEU A 147 11.28 -14.66 2.25
CA LEU A 147 12.16 -14.94 3.40
C LEU A 147 11.79 -16.27 4.03
N ARG A 148 12.82 -17.03 4.46
CA ARG A 148 12.69 -18.34 5.12
C ARG A 148 13.59 -18.41 6.34
N ILE A 149 13.15 -19.12 7.37
CA ILE A 149 14.03 -19.57 8.46
C ILE A 149 14.93 -20.68 7.94
N GLU A 150 16.22 -20.42 7.86
CA GLU A 150 17.22 -21.43 7.47
C GLU A 150 17.62 -22.31 8.64
N SER A 151 17.82 -21.68 9.81
CA SER A 151 18.21 -22.42 11.01
C SER A 151 17.84 -21.67 12.29
N VAL A 152 17.69 -22.43 13.37
CA VAL A 152 17.52 -21.93 14.72
C VAL A 152 18.52 -22.61 15.64
N SER A 153 19.13 -21.86 16.57
CA SER A 153 20.13 -22.42 17.48
C SER A 153 19.55 -23.34 18.56
N ALA A 154 18.28 -23.14 18.89
CA ALA A 154 17.47 -23.95 19.79
C ALA A 154 16.01 -23.93 19.39
N CYS A 155 15.21 -24.84 19.91
CA CYS A 155 13.81 -25.07 19.49
C CYS A 155 13.74 -25.69 18.09
N MET A 156 12.60 -25.57 17.42
CA MET A 156 12.40 -26.06 16.05
C MET A 156 11.72 -24.96 15.22
N PRO A 157 12.07 -24.82 13.94
CA PRO A 157 11.29 -23.97 13.05
C PRO A 157 9.90 -24.60 12.84
N SER A 158 8.86 -23.77 12.77
CA SER A 158 7.51 -24.23 12.46
C SER A 158 7.47 -24.87 11.07
N ALA A 159 6.74 -25.97 10.95
CA ALA A 159 6.59 -26.66 9.66
C ALA A 159 5.77 -25.85 8.62
N THR A 160 4.92 -24.95 9.08
CA THR A 160 3.96 -24.24 8.22
C THR A 160 4.20 -22.73 8.15
N LYS A 161 4.86 -22.14 9.14
CA LYS A 161 5.14 -20.72 9.29
C LYS A 161 6.63 -20.40 9.30
N ASN A 162 7.44 -21.21 8.60
CA ASN A 162 8.88 -21.03 8.48
C ASN A 162 9.30 -20.17 7.29
N PHE A 163 8.36 -19.70 6.46
CA PHE A 163 8.61 -18.77 5.37
C PHE A 163 7.54 -17.67 5.30
N VAL A 164 7.84 -16.58 4.60
CA VAL A 164 6.92 -15.48 4.35
C VAL A 164 7.20 -14.86 2.98
N LEU A 165 6.14 -14.48 2.29
CA LEU A 165 6.17 -13.53 1.19
C LEU A 165 5.94 -12.13 1.78
N PHE A 166 7.01 -11.37 1.97
CA PHE A 166 6.94 -10.02 2.50
C PHE A 166 6.57 -9.07 1.36
N GLU A 167 5.30 -8.64 1.34
CA GLU A 167 4.72 -7.83 0.26
C GLU A 167 5.05 -6.35 0.44
N ILE A 168 5.55 -5.74 -0.63
CA ILE A 168 5.88 -4.33 -0.67
C ILE A 168 4.67 -3.54 -1.16
N GLN A 169 3.96 -2.93 -0.23
CA GLN A 169 2.87 -2.01 -0.49
C GLN A 169 3.41 -0.58 -0.48
N ARG A 170 2.86 0.28 -1.32
CA ARG A 170 3.36 1.65 -1.51
C ARG A 170 2.28 2.66 -1.19
N ARG A 171 2.66 3.77 -0.58
CA ARG A 171 1.74 4.87 -0.29
C ARG A 171 2.39 6.24 -0.45
N ASN A 172 1.54 7.24 -0.65
CA ASN A 172 1.83 8.64 -0.44
C ASN A 172 0.58 9.31 0.20
N ASP A 173 0.59 10.61 0.35
CA ASP A 173 -0.53 11.35 0.96
C ASP A 173 -1.86 11.16 0.21
N TYR A 174 -1.80 10.81 -1.07
CA TYR A 174 -2.97 10.76 -1.97
C TYR A 174 -3.52 9.36 -2.17
N ALA A 175 -2.69 8.32 -2.10
CA ALA A 175 -3.10 6.95 -2.45
C ALA A 175 -2.22 5.88 -1.78
N THR A 176 -2.76 4.64 -1.73
CA THR A 176 -2.03 3.45 -1.27
C THR A 176 -2.31 2.26 -2.18
N THR A 177 -1.34 1.33 -2.27
CA THR A 177 -1.53 0.04 -2.95
C THR A 177 -1.99 -1.07 -2.00
N LYS A 178 -2.03 -0.84 -0.69
CA LYS A 178 -2.54 -1.80 0.30
C LYS A 178 -4.00 -2.15 0.07
N SER A 179 -4.77 -1.13 -0.29
CA SER A 179 -6.14 -1.25 -0.76
C SER A 179 -6.30 -0.33 -1.96
N SER A 180 -7.16 -0.68 -2.89
CA SER A 180 -7.44 0.20 -4.02
C SER A 180 -7.96 1.55 -3.53
N THR A 181 -7.26 2.63 -3.87
CA THR A 181 -7.69 3.99 -3.52
C THR A 181 -8.57 4.54 -4.61
N TYR A 182 -9.82 4.80 -4.26
CA TYR A 182 -10.80 5.39 -5.19
C TYR A 182 -11.12 6.82 -4.84
N TYR A 183 -11.32 7.62 -5.88
CA TYR A 183 -11.84 8.97 -5.82
C TYR A 183 -13.17 9.03 -6.58
N THR A 184 -14.17 9.67 -6.00
CA THR A 184 -15.38 10.04 -6.71
C THR A 184 -15.05 11.20 -7.65
N MET A 185 -15.21 10.98 -8.95
CA MET A 185 -14.94 11.97 -9.98
C MET A 185 -16.26 12.47 -10.57
N THR A 186 -16.38 13.78 -10.65
CA THR A 186 -17.43 14.47 -11.40
C THR A 186 -16.80 15.53 -12.29
N GLY A 187 -17.40 15.80 -13.42
CA GLY A 187 -16.84 16.81 -14.31
C GLY A 187 -17.51 16.88 -15.67
N THR A 188 -16.77 17.42 -16.63
CA THR A 188 -17.23 17.53 -18.02
C THR A 188 -16.09 17.24 -18.99
N THR A 189 -16.46 16.68 -20.14
CA THR A 189 -15.54 16.48 -21.27
C THR A 189 -16.11 17.08 -22.56
N GLN A 190 -15.22 17.45 -23.45
CA GLN A 190 -15.59 17.93 -24.79
C GLN A 190 -14.54 17.49 -25.80
N THR A 191 -14.97 16.88 -26.90
CA THR A 191 -14.10 16.50 -28.01
C THR A 191 -13.94 17.66 -29.00
N GLY A 192 -12.73 17.86 -29.51
CA GLY A 192 -12.43 18.93 -30.44
C GLY A 192 -11.04 18.77 -31.08
N TRP A 193 -10.41 19.88 -31.40
CA TRP A 193 -9.09 19.96 -32.04
C TRP A 193 -8.28 21.12 -31.44
N ILE A 194 -6.98 21.09 -31.61
CA ILE A 194 -6.09 22.20 -31.21
C ILE A 194 -5.42 22.76 -32.46
N VAL A 195 -5.57 24.07 -32.67
CA VAL A 195 -4.85 24.85 -33.68
C VAL A 195 -4.26 26.09 -33.01
N ASP A 196 -2.98 26.33 -33.20
CA ASP A 196 -2.25 27.46 -32.59
C ASP A 196 -2.48 27.58 -31.06
N ASN A 197 -2.48 26.41 -30.37
CA ASN A 197 -2.77 26.27 -28.94
C ASN A 197 -4.22 26.63 -28.52
N ILE A 198 -5.09 26.91 -29.46
CA ILE A 198 -6.51 27.19 -29.22
C ILE A 198 -7.30 25.89 -29.40
N PHE A 199 -8.09 25.56 -28.38
CA PHE A 199 -9.03 24.44 -28.47
C PHE A 199 -10.31 24.90 -29.15
N GLY A 200 -10.67 24.21 -30.23
CA GLY A 200 -11.93 24.40 -30.94
C GLY A 200 -12.77 23.13 -30.86
N SER A 201 -14.09 23.28 -30.86
CA SER A 201 -15.00 22.15 -30.86
C SER A 201 -16.35 22.54 -31.51
N ASN A 202 -16.93 21.56 -32.20
CA ASN A 202 -18.30 21.61 -32.70
C ASN A 202 -19.26 20.69 -31.93
N THR A 203 -18.77 20.07 -30.85
CA THR A 203 -19.57 19.21 -29.99
C THR A 203 -19.99 19.92 -28.71
N ARG A 204 -21.05 19.44 -28.09
CA ARG A 204 -21.45 19.92 -26.78
C ARG A 204 -20.60 19.31 -25.70
N ARG A 205 -20.33 20.09 -24.65
CA ARG A 205 -19.68 19.58 -23.43
C ARG A 205 -20.61 18.56 -22.75
N GLN A 206 -20.07 17.40 -22.43
CA GLN A 206 -20.81 16.30 -21.81
C GLN A 206 -20.41 16.16 -20.35
N ALA A 207 -21.38 15.91 -19.48
CA ALA A 207 -21.10 15.57 -18.08
C ALA A 207 -20.48 14.17 -18.00
N ILE A 208 -19.50 14.05 -17.12
CA ILE A 208 -18.85 12.77 -16.79
C ILE A 208 -18.87 12.56 -15.28
N ASN A 209 -19.07 11.32 -14.87
CA ASN A 209 -18.86 10.88 -13.49
C ASN A 209 -18.30 9.46 -13.49
N SER A 210 -17.52 9.14 -12.49
CA SER A 210 -16.88 7.82 -12.36
C SER A 210 -16.31 7.65 -10.95
N SER A 211 -16.14 6.42 -10.54
CA SER A 211 -15.20 6.08 -9.46
C SER A 211 -13.82 5.84 -10.10
N LYS A 212 -12.86 6.66 -9.77
CA LYS A 212 -11.54 6.69 -10.39
C LYS A 212 -10.50 6.04 -9.49
N LEU A 213 -9.85 4.99 -9.99
CA LEU A 213 -8.70 4.38 -9.32
C LEU A 213 -7.50 5.32 -9.39
N VAL A 214 -6.91 5.60 -8.22
CA VAL A 214 -5.74 6.45 -8.06
C VAL A 214 -4.60 5.62 -7.46
N ILE A 215 -3.46 5.59 -8.13
CA ILE A 215 -2.32 4.76 -7.76
C ILE A 215 -1.12 5.67 -7.45
N PRO A 216 -0.43 5.49 -6.31
CA PRO A 216 0.76 6.27 -5.98
C PRO A 216 1.92 5.87 -6.90
N VAL A 217 2.63 6.86 -7.47
CA VAL A 217 3.76 6.65 -8.39
C VAL A 217 4.96 7.53 -8.08
N GLY A 218 4.98 8.11 -6.91
CA GLY A 218 6.05 8.94 -6.38
C GLY A 218 5.58 9.65 -5.13
N GLU A 219 6.48 10.34 -4.42
CA GLU A 219 6.19 11.03 -3.15
C GLU A 219 4.96 11.96 -3.25
N ARG A 220 4.88 12.71 -4.36
CA ARG A 220 3.85 13.73 -4.60
C ARG A 220 3.05 13.49 -5.87
N SER A 221 3.13 12.29 -6.41
CA SER A 221 2.56 11.96 -7.71
C SER A 221 1.63 10.77 -7.63
N VAL A 222 0.55 10.86 -8.37
CA VAL A 222 -0.38 9.75 -8.59
C VAL A 222 -0.59 9.50 -10.08
N ARG A 223 -0.99 8.27 -10.40
CA ARG A 223 -1.41 7.87 -11.74
C ARG A 223 -2.91 7.71 -11.79
N ILE A 224 -3.52 8.25 -12.82
CA ILE A 224 -4.95 8.15 -13.13
C ILE A 224 -5.17 7.91 -14.62
N LEU A 225 -6.33 7.39 -15.00
CA LEU A 225 -6.82 7.46 -16.37
C LEU A 225 -7.55 8.80 -16.61
N PRO A 226 -7.51 9.38 -17.83
CA PRO A 226 -8.12 10.68 -18.10
C PRO A 226 -9.64 10.59 -18.17
N GLY A 227 -10.34 11.61 -17.64
CA GLY A 227 -11.80 11.70 -17.67
C GLY A 227 -12.48 10.43 -17.17
N ALA A 228 -13.46 9.93 -17.90
CA ALA A 228 -14.17 8.68 -17.61
C ALA A 228 -13.68 7.50 -18.49
N THR A 229 -12.43 7.56 -18.99
CA THR A 229 -11.87 6.47 -19.79
C THR A 229 -11.58 5.24 -18.94
N ALA A 230 -11.60 4.07 -19.58
CA ALA A 230 -11.24 2.79 -18.97
C ALA A 230 -10.20 2.09 -19.85
N ALA A 231 -9.43 1.21 -19.25
CA ALA A 231 -8.50 0.32 -19.93
C ALA A 231 -8.63 -1.09 -19.36
N ASN A 232 -8.50 -2.10 -20.22
CA ASN A 232 -8.75 -3.48 -19.84
C ASN A 232 -7.47 -4.31 -19.66
N ASP A 233 -6.32 -3.72 -19.98
CA ASP A 233 -5.00 -4.36 -19.85
C ASP A 233 -3.95 -3.37 -19.35
N LYS A 234 -2.83 -3.92 -18.84
CA LYS A 234 -1.75 -3.12 -18.24
C LYS A 234 -1.05 -2.20 -19.24
N VAL A 235 -0.88 -2.64 -20.50
CA VAL A 235 -0.18 -1.86 -21.52
C VAL A 235 -1.01 -0.63 -21.89
N THR A 236 -2.29 -0.84 -22.24
CA THR A 236 -3.23 0.26 -22.53
C THR A 236 -3.39 1.19 -21.32
N THR A 237 -3.46 0.63 -20.10
CA THR A 237 -3.53 1.42 -18.88
C THR A 237 -2.31 2.33 -18.73
N ARG A 238 -1.09 1.79 -18.91
CA ARG A 238 0.14 2.58 -18.79
C ARG A 238 0.23 3.67 -19.87
N ASN A 239 -0.05 3.30 -21.12
CA ASN A 239 0.04 4.21 -22.25
C ASN A 239 -1.00 5.35 -22.17
N ASN A 240 -2.18 5.09 -21.66
CA ASN A 240 -3.26 6.07 -21.55
C ASN A 240 -3.35 6.75 -20.18
N SER A 241 -2.41 6.50 -19.28
CA SER A 241 -2.41 7.12 -17.95
C SER A 241 -1.77 8.49 -17.93
N LEU A 242 -2.26 9.29 -17.00
CA LEU A 242 -1.71 10.58 -16.61
C LEU A 242 -0.93 10.44 -15.32
N ARG A 243 0.17 11.18 -15.21
CA ARG A 243 0.84 11.50 -13.96
C ARG A 243 0.34 12.85 -13.47
N VAL A 244 -0.24 12.88 -12.29
CA VAL A 244 -0.72 14.08 -11.60
C VAL A 244 0.21 14.34 -10.43
N THR A 245 0.93 15.46 -10.45
CA THR A 245 1.94 15.80 -9.44
C THR A 245 1.54 17.07 -8.72
N VAL A 246 1.46 17.02 -7.41
CA VAL A 246 1.19 18.18 -6.54
C VAL A 246 2.50 18.87 -6.22
N ASP A 247 2.55 20.19 -6.36
CA ASP A 247 3.67 21.03 -5.94
C ASP A 247 3.32 21.71 -4.61
N PRO A 248 3.84 21.21 -3.47
CA PRO A 248 3.52 21.75 -2.15
C PRO A 248 4.13 23.13 -1.90
N GLU A 249 5.11 23.55 -2.68
CA GLU A 249 5.74 24.86 -2.56
C GLU A 249 5.00 25.93 -3.38
N SER A 250 4.16 25.53 -4.34
CA SER A 250 3.46 26.43 -5.25
C SER A 250 1.98 26.53 -4.90
N TRP A 251 1.60 27.69 -4.38
CA TRP A 251 0.23 27.96 -3.95
C TRP A 251 -0.45 28.97 -4.86
N VAL A 252 -1.77 28.82 -5.01
CA VAL A 252 -2.66 29.74 -5.71
C VAL A 252 -3.91 29.97 -4.88
N ASN A 253 -4.35 31.22 -4.81
CA ASN A 253 -5.62 31.57 -4.18
C ASN A 253 -6.75 31.39 -5.20
N VAL A 254 -7.64 30.43 -4.96
CA VAL A 254 -8.79 30.15 -5.82
C VAL A 254 -10.02 30.84 -5.26
N PRO A 255 -10.72 31.69 -6.04
CA PRO A 255 -11.94 32.36 -5.57
C PRO A 255 -13.05 31.36 -5.24
N VAL A 256 -13.80 31.64 -4.19
CA VAL A 256 -15.00 30.89 -3.82
C VAL A 256 -16.18 31.43 -4.63
N TYR A 257 -16.96 30.51 -5.21
CA TYR A 257 -18.18 30.84 -5.95
C TYR A 257 -19.40 30.48 -5.10
N VAL A 258 -20.31 31.44 -4.90
CA VAL A 258 -21.60 31.19 -4.27
C VAL A 258 -22.68 31.55 -5.27
N GLU A 259 -23.54 30.60 -5.58
CA GLU A 259 -24.64 30.76 -6.58
C GLU A 259 -24.14 31.20 -7.97
N GLY A 260 -22.88 30.93 -8.31
CA GLY A 260 -22.25 31.30 -9.59
C GLY A 260 -21.57 32.66 -9.61
N GLU A 261 -21.61 33.41 -8.52
CA GLU A 261 -20.90 34.68 -8.37
C GLU A 261 -19.61 34.51 -7.57
N ILE A 262 -18.57 35.27 -7.96
CA ILE A 262 -17.28 35.30 -7.25
C ILE A 262 -17.46 36.07 -5.95
N THR A 263 -17.06 35.47 -4.85
CA THR A 263 -17.03 36.15 -3.55
C THR A 263 -15.63 36.74 -3.27
N ASP A 264 -15.51 37.54 -2.22
CA ASP A 264 -14.22 38.04 -1.73
C ASP A 264 -13.40 36.97 -1.00
N GLU A 265 -13.96 35.78 -0.76
CA GLU A 265 -13.29 34.66 -0.14
C GLU A 265 -12.42 33.90 -1.14
N VAL A 266 -11.23 33.51 -0.69
CA VAL A 266 -10.31 32.67 -1.48
C VAL A 266 -9.87 31.48 -0.66
N VAL A 267 -9.67 30.35 -1.33
CA VAL A 267 -9.10 29.13 -0.75
C VAL A 267 -7.68 28.97 -1.30
N PRO A 268 -6.66 28.89 -0.43
CA PRO A 268 -5.31 28.59 -0.87
C PRO A 268 -5.22 27.11 -1.27
N MET A 269 -4.85 26.85 -2.51
CA MET A 269 -4.68 25.51 -3.06
C MET A 269 -3.28 25.31 -3.62
N GLN A 270 -2.79 24.10 -3.61
CA GLN A 270 -1.50 23.73 -4.20
C GLN A 270 -1.65 23.54 -5.71
N ARG A 271 -0.65 24.00 -6.48
CA ARG A 271 -0.65 23.77 -7.93
C ARG A 271 -0.40 22.32 -8.25
N VAL A 272 -1.01 21.87 -9.35
CA VAL A 272 -0.89 20.51 -9.86
C VAL A 272 -0.42 20.55 -11.31
N SER A 273 0.59 19.76 -11.61
CA SER A 273 1.02 19.50 -12.99
C SER A 273 0.46 18.15 -13.46
N ILE A 274 0.10 18.10 -14.76
CA ILE A 274 -0.43 16.90 -15.40
C ILE A 274 0.41 16.61 -16.63
N THR A 275 1.01 15.42 -16.66
CA THR A 275 1.86 14.96 -17.76
C THR A 275 1.46 13.54 -18.17
N PRO A 276 1.88 13.06 -19.35
CA PRO A 276 1.81 11.63 -19.64
C PRO A 276 2.50 10.83 -18.52
N TYR A 277 1.95 9.67 -18.19
CA TYR A 277 2.59 8.77 -17.22
C TYR A 277 3.90 8.19 -17.78
N LEU A 278 3.90 7.79 -19.04
CA LEU A 278 5.08 7.32 -19.75
C LEU A 278 5.58 8.39 -20.73
N ASP A 279 6.90 8.49 -20.85
CA ASP A 279 7.56 9.29 -21.89
C ASP A 279 7.90 8.36 -23.09
N SER A 280 6.89 8.09 -23.91
CA SER A 280 7.02 7.24 -25.09
C SER A 280 6.13 7.73 -26.23
N GLN A 281 6.42 7.27 -27.46
CA GLN A 281 5.61 7.60 -28.64
C GLN A 281 4.20 6.96 -28.58
N ASP A 282 4.09 5.87 -27.84
CA ASP A 282 2.83 5.15 -27.64
C ASP A 282 2.05 5.66 -26.43
N ALA A 283 2.52 6.74 -25.79
CA ALA A 283 1.85 7.33 -24.66
C ALA A 283 0.81 8.36 -25.09
N ILE A 284 -0.16 8.58 -24.22
CA ILE A 284 -1.12 9.67 -24.29
C ILE A 284 -0.40 11.00 -24.42
N ARG A 285 -0.95 11.90 -25.23
CA ARG A 285 -0.47 13.30 -25.30
C ARG A 285 -1.28 14.15 -24.35
N VAL A 286 -0.62 15.06 -23.68
CA VAL A 286 -1.24 15.99 -22.72
C VAL A 286 -0.88 17.42 -23.08
N SER A 287 -1.88 18.30 -23.02
CA SER A 287 -1.69 19.74 -23.15
C SER A 287 -2.41 20.42 -21.97
N ALA A 288 -1.73 21.41 -21.36
CA ALA A 288 -2.35 22.20 -20.32
C ALA A 288 -3.59 22.93 -20.86
N SER A 289 -4.64 23.03 -20.05
CA SER A 289 -5.75 23.91 -20.37
C SER A 289 -5.35 25.37 -20.07
N PRO A 290 -5.42 26.28 -21.02
CA PRO A 290 -5.10 27.69 -20.77
C PRO A 290 -6.14 28.42 -19.94
N LEU A 291 -7.27 27.80 -19.62
CA LEU A 291 -8.40 28.45 -18.97
C LEU A 291 -8.29 28.47 -17.44
N ASN A 292 -7.69 27.45 -16.84
CA ASN A 292 -7.54 27.35 -15.39
C ASN A 292 -6.33 26.51 -15.01
N ASP A 293 -5.72 26.83 -13.89
CA ASP A 293 -4.71 25.98 -13.26
C ASP A 293 -5.35 24.73 -12.65
N SER A 294 -4.68 23.60 -12.77
CA SER A 294 -5.03 22.42 -11.99
C SER A 294 -4.54 22.59 -10.55
N THR A 295 -5.36 22.25 -9.58
CA THR A 295 -5.06 22.48 -8.16
C THR A 295 -5.47 21.29 -7.28
N TYR A 296 -4.88 21.25 -6.11
CA TYR A 296 -5.22 20.34 -5.03
C TYR A 296 -5.52 21.13 -3.76
N ASP A 297 -6.66 20.84 -3.16
CA ASP A 297 -7.06 21.37 -1.87
C ASP A 297 -6.66 20.38 -0.77
N PRO A 298 -5.61 20.65 0.03
CA PRO A 298 -5.18 19.76 1.09
C PRO A 298 -6.16 19.68 2.28
N ALA A 299 -7.04 20.68 2.44
CA ALA A 299 -8.02 20.67 3.52
C ALA A 299 -9.15 19.67 3.29
N THR A 300 -9.53 19.45 2.03
CA THR A 300 -10.62 18.54 1.66
C THR A 300 -10.11 17.27 0.96
N GLY A 301 -8.82 17.19 0.62
CA GLY A 301 -8.26 16.09 -0.17
C GLY A 301 -8.80 16.03 -1.60
N THR A 302 -9.13 17.19 -2.18
CA THR A 302 -9.82 17.28 -3.48
C THR A 302 -8.89 17.81 -4.56
N PHE A 303 -8.84 17.12 -5.69
CA PHE A 303 -8.19 17.58 -6.91
C PHE A 303 -9.19 18.28 -7.82
N TYR A 304 -8.79 19.42 -8.36
CA TYR A 304 -9.48 20.16 -9.42
C TYR A 304 -8.59 20.16 -10.65
N LEU A 305 -8.91 19.35 -11.67
CA LEU A 305 -8.04 19.10 -12.79
C LEU A 305 -8.62 19.66 -14.09
N TYR A 306 -7.79 20.42 -14.81
CA TYR A 306 -8.11 21.05 -16.10
C TYR A 306 -7.01 20.71 -17.09
N TYR A 307 -7.30 19.87 -18.08
CA TYR A 307 -6.31 19.43 -19.05
C TYR A 307 -6.95 19.02 -20.38
N ARG A 308 -6.10 18.85 -21.36
CA ARG A 308 -6.47 18.30 -22.66
C ARG A 308 -5.62 17.08 -22.93
N TYR A 309 -6.20 16.06 -23.51
CA TYR A 309 -5.48 14.85 -23.87
C TYR A 309 -5.89 14.35 -25.25
N GLN A 310 -4.99 13.57 -25.85
CA GLN A 310 -5.22 12.75 -27.04
C GLN A 310 -4.71 11.35 -26.73
N LEU A 311 -5.57 10.33 -26.90
CA LEU A 311 -5.13 8.94 -26.75
C LEU A 311 -4.14 8.57 -27.85
N ALA A 312 -3.18 7.70 -27.53
CA ALA A 312 -2.19 7.22 -28.49
C ALA A 312 -2.81 6.50 -29.70
N THR A 313 -3.96 5.87 -29.50
CA THR A 313 -4.74 5.18 -30.55
C THR A 313 -5.52 6.11 -31.46
N GLU A 314 -5.66 7.39 -31.11
CA GLU A 314 -6.37 8.38 -31.91
C GLU A 314 -5.46 9.00 -32.95
N SER A 315 -5.92 9.02 -34.21
CA SER A 315 -5.19 9.62 -35.31
C SER A 315 -5.70 11.03 -35.59
N GLY A 316 -4.84 11.86 -36.18
CA GLY A 316 -5.17 13.22 -36.57
C GLY A 316 -5.12 14.20 -35.39
N ASN A 317 -5.92 15.24 -35.46
CA ASN A 317 -5.98 16.32 -34.44
C ASN A 317 -7.26 16.21 -33.63
N ILE A 318 -7.46 15.05 -32.96
CA ILE A 318 -8.61 14.81 -32.07
C ILE A 318 -8.12 15.00 -30.64
N TRP A 319 -8.71 15.94 -29.94
CA TRP A 319 -8.38 16.25 -28.55
C TRP A 319 -9.63 16.22 -27.67
N HIS A 320 -9.43 15.85 -26.42
CA HIS A 320 -10.47 15.89 -25.39
C HIS A 320 -10.08 16.93 -24.34
N GLU A 321 -10.93 17.93 -24.13
CA GLU A 321 -10.79 18.87 -23.02
C GLU A 321 -11.59 18.36 -21.84
N VAL A 322 -10.95 18.22 -20.68
CA VAL A 322 -11.53 17.70 -19.45
C VAL A 322 -11.44 18.75 -18.35
N ARG A 323 -12.54 18.85 -17.60
CA ARG A 323 -12.60 19.53 -16.31
C ARG A 323 -13.19 18.53 -15.33
N GLU A 324 -12.43 18.13 -14.34
CA GLU A 324 -12.89 17.15 -13.37
C GLU A 324 -12.49 17.53 -11.95
N THR A 325 -13.38 17.22 -11.03
CA THR A 325 -13.16 17.29 -9.59
C THR A 325 -13.12 15.87 -9.05
N MET A 326 -12.07 15.55 -8.32
CA MET A 326 -11.87 14.23 -7.73
C MET A 326 -11.75 14.38 -6.22
N THR A 327 -12.68 13.80 -5.48
CA THR A 327 -12.67 13.78 -4.01
C THR A 327 -12.46 12.36 -3.52
N ARG A 328 -11.54 12.18 -2.56
CA ARG A 328 -11.22 10.87 -2.01
C ARG A 328 -12.47 10.23 -1.41
N SER A 329 -12.81 9.02 -1.86
CA SER A 329 -13.91 8.27 -1.29
C SER A 329 -13.55 7.83 0.13
N GLN A 330 -14.40 8.15 1.09
CA GLN A 330 -14.27 7.64 2.46
C GLN A 330 -14.97 6.28 2.51
N TYR A 331 -14.21 5.21 2.75
CA TYR A 331 -14.72 3.87 3.02
C TYR A 331 -14.28 3.42 4.40
#